data_0d0a1ff07ddf17871dfb1607365151a9
#
_entry.id   0d0a1ff07ddf17871dfb1607365151a9
#
_cell.length_a   1.000
_cell.length_b   1.000
_cell.length_c   1.000
_cell.angle_alpha   90.00
_cell.angle_beta   90.00
_cell.angle_gamma   90.00
#
_symmetry.space_group_name_H-M   'P 1'
#
loop_
_entity.id
_entity.type
_entity.pdbx_description
1 polymer ?
#
loop_
_entity_poly.entity_id
_entity_poly.type
_entity_poly.pdbx_seq_one_letter_code
_entity_poly.pdbx_strand_id
1 'polypeptide(L)'
;MKIGLFGGTFNPPHKTHVNMARQAVAQLGLDKLIVMPCGDPPHKKTDVDKLHRLAMCQIAFDGIGEVFDYEITKSGKSYTVDTLSYLHQMHPNDEFFLIIGEDSFRDFDKWYMPERILALATLAVCERGGVDASQMEQKYLGKIRKVVFEPNDVSSTEIRLRYNFRLPNNQFVDDKVDEFITQNNIYSAKTDVVDKLRTYVTDTKRFNHTYYVVKRGLELAPSHLKEKAFWACLLHDCAKNLPTERYADYQFEPNDMPRPIIHAFLGAIVAERDFGITDKEILDAIKYHCTARPNMTELDMLVYVADKTEQTRPFPTEHLLKGTLKDMFIACLVEANDFCLTTHGDEMYYLTKDALDFYTK
;
A
#
# COMPACT_ATOMS: atom_id res chain seq x y z
N MET A 1 16.35 -10.49 32.74
CA MET A 1 16.81 -9.74 31.56
C MET A 1 15.67 -8.89 31.02
N LYS A 2 15.99 -7.85 30.25
CA LYS A 2 15.01 -7.10 29.46
C LYS A 2 15.00 -7.64 28.05
N ILE A 3 13.89 -8.24 27.64
CA ILE A 3 13.75 -8.88 26.33
C ILE A 3 12.76 -8.09 25.47
N GLY A 4 13.21 -7.63 24.31
CA GLY A 4 12.34 -7.04 23.29
C GLY A 4 11.78 -8.12 22.38
N LEU A 5 10.45 -8.09 22.15
CA LEU A 5 9.78 -8.88 21.11
C LEU A 5 9.37 -7.95 19.98
N PHE A 6 9.94 -8.14 18.79
CA PHE A 6 9.59 -7.40 17.59
C PHE A 6 8.90 -8.32 16.60
N GLY A 7 7.58 -8.35 16.65
CA GLY A 7 6.73 -9.14 15.75
C GLY A 7 6.35 -8.37 14.49
N GLY A 8 6.26 -9.06 13.37
CA GLY A 8 5.82 -8.45 12.13
C GLY A 8 5.66 -9.43 10.97
N THR A 9 4.90 -9.01 9.95
CA THR A 9 4.78 -9.81 8.73
C THR A 9 6.09 -9.83 7.94
N PHE A 10 6.85 -8.74 7.97
CA PHE A 10 8.14 -8.56 7.28
C PHE A 10 8.09 -9.03 5.82
N ASN A 11 7.27 -8.37 5.01
CA ASN A 11 7.00 -8.76 3.62
C ASN A 11 7.31 -7.64 2.61
N PRO A 12 8.61 -7.26 2.40
CA PRO A 12 9.82 -7.69 3.10
C PRO A 12 10.12 -6.91 4.39
N PRO A 13 11.10 -7.36 5.20
CA PRO A 13 11.75 -6.49 6.17
C PRO A 13 12.50 -5.39 5.40
N HIS A 14 12.54 -4.16 5.96
CA HIS A 14 13.19 -3.01 5.31
C HIS A 14 13.91 -2.14 6.35
N LYS A 15 14.70 -1.18 5.88
CA LYS A 15 15.60 -0.37 6.73
C LYS A 15 14.88 0.32 7.88
N THR A 16 13.60 0.71 7.70
CA THR A 16 12.79 1.27 8.80
C THR A 16 12.58 0.24 9.92
N HIS A 17 12.25 -1.01 9.59
CA HIS A 17 12.11 -2.07 10.59
C HIS A 17 13.42 -2.29 11.36
N VAL A 18 14.53 -2.32 10.64
CA VAL A 18 15.88 -2.48 11.22
C VAL A 18 16.21 -1.31 12.15
N ASN A 19 15.89 -0.08 11.73
CA ASN A 19 16.11 1.12 12.54
C ASN A 19 15.24 1.11 13.80
N MET A 20 13.95 0.78 13.70
CA MET A 20 13.06 0.61 14.85
C MET A 20 13.65 -0.38 15.88
N ALA A 21 14.11 -1.54 15.39
CA ALA A 21 14.73 -2.57 16.25
C ALA A 21 15.98 -2.04 16.98
N ARG A 22 16.89 -1.39 16.26
CA ARG A 22 18.13 -0.81 16.85
C ARG A 22 17.82 0.27 17.89
N GLN A 23 16.88 1.17 17.57
CA GLN A 23 16.48 2.24 18.49
C GLN A 23 15.80 1.69 19.74
N ALA A 24 14.95 0.67 19.60
CA ALA A 24 14.34 0.01 20.75
C ALA A 24 15.39 -0.64 21.65
N VAL A 25 16.36 -1.37 21.11
CA VAL A 25 17.46 -1.96 21.86
C VAL A 25 18.22 -0.88 22.65
N ALA A 26 18.60 0.21 21.97
CA ALA A 26 19.41 1.27 22.58
C ALA A 26 18.64 2.07 23.64
N GLN A 27 17.41 2.51 23.35
CA GLN A 27 16.65 3.42 24.21
C GLN A 27 16.02 2.72 25.43
N LEU A 28 15.68 1.42 25.29
CA LEU A 28 15.10 0.65 26.39
C LEU A 28 16.18 -0.10 27.22
N GLY A 29 17.41 -0.17 26.70
CA GLY A 29 18.50 -0.95 27.30
C GLY A 29 18.16 -2.44 27.32
N LEU A 30 17.73 -2.98 26.16
CA LEU A 30 17.38 -4.39 26.08
C LEU A 30 18.64 -5.27 26.14
N ASP A 31 18.56 -6.33 26.91
CA ASP A 31 19.63 -7.35 27.00
C ASP A 31 19.54 -8.31 25.79
N LYS A 32 18.32 -8.52 25.26
CA LYS A 32 18.04 -9.40 24.13
C LYS A 32 16.93 -8.84 23.27
N LEU A 33 17.05 -8.98 21.95
CA LEU A 33 15.98 -8.73 20.99
C LEU A 33 15.59 -10.03 20.30
N ILE A 34 14.31 -10.36 20.34
CA ILE A 34 13.71 -11.48 19.57
C ILE A 34 12.90 -10.87 18.42
N VAL A 35 13.29 -11.16 17.21
CA VAL A 35 12.54 -10.83 15.99
C VAL A 35 11.67 -12.02 15.62
N MET A 36 10.35 -11.81 15.54
CA MET A 36 9.36 -12.86 15.31
C MET A 36 8.62 -12.63 13.99
N PRO A 37 9.07 -13.25 12.88
CA PRO A 37 8.31 -13.25 11.65
C PRO A 37 6.97 -13.98 11.84
N CYS A 38 5.87 -13.29 11.52
CA CYS A 38 4.53 -13.84 11.65
C CYS A 38 4.32 -15.02 10.70
N GLY A 39 3.82 -16.15 11.18
CA GLY A 39 3.53 -17.34 10.39
C GLY A 39 2.30 -17.11 9.49
N ASP A 40 1.11 -17.14 10.09
CA ASP A 40 -0.17 -16.88 9.43
C ASP A 40 -0.89 -15.70 10.10
N PRO A 41 -0.72 -14.46 9.58
CA PRO A 41 -1.33 -13.28 10.17
C PRO A 41 -2.86 -13.35 10.12
N PRO A 42 -3.58 -13.02 11.22
CA PRO A 42 -5.03 -13.16 11.29
C PRO A 42 -5.79 -12.20 10.37
N HIS A 43 -5.20 -11.03 10.08
CA HIS A 43 -5.88 -9.94 9.36
C HIS A 43 -5.33 -9.66 7.96
N LYS A 44 -4.34 -10.45 7.49
CA LYS A 44 -3.65 -10.18 6.24
C LYS A 44 -3.26 -11.48 5.55
N LYS A 45 -3.61 -11.60 4.27
CA LYS A 45 -3.04 -12.65 3.42
C LYS A 45 -1.66 -12.21 2.94
N THR A 46 -0.72 -13.14 2.92
CA THR A 46 0.60 -12.98 2.31
C THR A 46 0.71 -13.90 1.12
N ASP A 47 1.15 -13.36 0.02
CA ASP A 47 1.43 -14.07 -1.25
C ASP A 47 2.85 -14.64 -1.31
N VAL A 48 3.66 -14.34 -0.29
CA VAL A 48 5.05 -14.81 -0.16
C VAL A 48 5.14 -15.89 0.90
N ASP A 49 5.83 -16.97 0.56
CA ASP A 49 6.08 -18.09 1.47
C ASP A 49 6.70 -17.60 2.79
N LYS A 50 6.20 -18.14 3.89
CA LYS A 50 6.66 -17.80 5.24
C LYS A 50 8.15 -18.11 5.46
N LEU A 51 8.71 -19.13 4.77
CA LEU A 51 10.13 -19.46 4.85
C LEU A 51 11.00 -18.40 4.14
N HIS A 52 10.54 -17.83 3.02
CA HIS A 52 11.22 -16.68 2.41
C HIS A 52 11.22 -15.46 3.34
N ARG A 53 10.11 -15.20 4.04
CA ARG A 53 10.04 -14.08 5.01
C ARG A 53 10.95 -14.31 6.21
N LEU A 54 11.05 -15.56 6.69
CA LEU A 54 12.01 -15.95 7.72
C LEU A 54 13.46 -15.69 7.26
N ALA A 55 13.83 -16.18 6.08
CA ALA A 55 15.17 -16.00 5.53
C ALA A 55 15.52 -14.50 5.35
N MET A 56 14.61 -13.70 4.83
CA MET A 56 14.81 -12.26 4.71
C MET A 56 15.01 -11.59 6.09
N CYS A 57 14.28 -12.03 7.14
CA CYS A 57 14.50 -11.52 8.49
C CYS A 57 15.85 -11.93 9.05
N GLN A 58 16.29 -13.18 8.83
CA GLN A 58 17.62 -13.64 9.25
C GLN A 58 18.73 -12.79 8.64
N ILE A 59 18.57 -12.40 7.37
CA ILE A 59 19.53 -11.50 6.71
C ILE A 59 19.43 -10.07 7.28
N ALA A 60 18.23 -9.51 7.35
CA ALA A 60 18.02 -8.10 7.72
C ALA A 60 18.38 -7.78 9.18
N PHE A 61 18.22 -8.71 10.10
CA PHE A 61 18.45 -8.52 11.53
C PHE A 61 19.72 -9.19 12.04
N ASP A 62 20.58 -9.65 11.12
CA ASP A 62 21.89 -10.22 11.49
C ASP A 62 22.71 -9.23 12.35
N GLY A 63 23.24 -9.70 13.48
CA GLY A 63 23.98 -8.89 14.43
C GLY A 63 23.13 -7.85 15.20
N ILE A 64 21.79 -7.87 15.09
CA ILE A 64 20.89 -6.94 15.78
C ILE A 64 20.00 -7.68 16.79
N GLY A 65 19.45 -8.81 16.38
CA GLY A 65 18.55 -9.62 17.21
C GLY A 65 18.47 -11.06 16.75
N GLU A 66 18.00 -11.92 17.62
CA GLU A 66 17.75 -13.33 17.32
C GLU A 66 16.43 -13.46 16.55
N VAL A 67 16.48 -13.99 15.33
CA VAL A 67 15.27 -14.30 14.56
C VAL A 67 14.75 -15.66 15.01
N PHE A 68 13.53 -15.68 15.56
CA PHE A 68 12.93 -16.87 16.13
C PHE A 68 11.76 -17.35 15.28
N ASP A 69 11.77 -18.62 14.90
CA ASP A 69 10.86 -19.22 13.91
C ASP A 69 9.59 -19.83 14.52
N TYR A 70 9.30 -19.59 15.78
CA TYR A 70 8.17 -20.19 16.51
C TYR A 70 6.83 -20.02 15.76
N GLU A 71 6.49 -18.82 15.30
CA GLU A 71 5.25 -18.61 14.57
C GLU A 71 5.27 -19.20 13.14
N ILE A 72 6.44 -19.34 12.54
CA ILE A 72 6.62 -19.95 11.22
C ILE A 72 6.36 -21.46 11.30
N THR A 73 6.81 -22.12 12.35
CA THR A 73 6.66 -23.57 12.55
C THR A 73 5.30 -23.96 13.12
N LYS A 74 4.65 -23.03 13.83
CA LYS A 74 3.31 -23.25 14.40
C LYS A 74 2.25 -23.37 13.30
N SER A 75 1.27 -24.25 13.49
CA SER A 75 0.04 -24.32 12.67
C SER A 75 -1.02 -23.32 13.18
N GLY A 76 -1.83 -22.81 12.24
CA GLY A 76 -2.93 -21.89 12.56
C GLY A 76 -2.50 -20.43 12.70
N LYS A 77 -3.44 -19.57 13.11
CA LYS A 77 -3.22 -18.12 13.20
C LYS A 77 -2.20 -17.76 14.26
N SER A 78 -1.39 -16.76 13.96
CA SER A 78 -0.38 -16.19 14.85
C SER A 78 -0.97 -15.04 15.66
N TYR A 79 -1.18 -15.25 16.95
CA TYR A 79 -1.61 -14.19 17.88
C TYR A 79 -0.48 -13.82 18.83
N THR A 80 -0.24 -12.52 19.01
CA THR A 80 0.83 -11.99 19.87
C THR A 80 0.73 -12.46 21.32
N VAL A 81 -0.49 -12.62 21.83
CA VAL A 81 -0.71 -13.13 23.21
C VAL A 81 -0.20 -14.57 23.39
N ASP A 82 -0.35 -15.41 22.37
CA ASP A 82 0.15 -16.79 22.42
C ASP A 82 1.68 -16.82 22.40
N THR A 83 2.28 -16.01 21.53
CA THR A 83 3.72 -15.84 21.41
C THR A 83 4.34 -15.35 22.72
N LEU A 84 3.77 -14.31 23.31
CA LEU A 84 4.22 -13.80 24.62
C LEU A 84 4.05 -14.86 25.74
N SER A 85 2.92 -15.58 25.74
CA SER A 85 2.68 -16.63 26.73
C SER A 85 3.71 -17.75 26.62
N TYR A 86 4.08 -18.15 25.39
CA TYR A 86 5.12 -19.13 25.14
C TYR A 86 6.50 -18.64 25.59
N LEU A 87 6.87 -17.41 25.27
CA LEU A 87 8.15 -16.83 25.67
C LEU A 87 8.27 -16.67 27.19
N HIS A 88 7.18 -16.35 27.89
CA HIS A 88 7.16 -16.33 29.36
C HIS A 88 7.38 -17.69 30.01
N GLN A 89 6.98 -18.78 29.37
CA GLN A 89 7.29 -20.12 29.85
C GLN A 89 8.78 -20.44 29.73
N MET A 90 9.43 -19.95 28.70
CA MET A 90 10.88 -20.13 28.50
C MET A 90 11.72 -19.17 29.38
N HIS A 91 11.18 -18.00 29.67
CA HIS A 91 11.86 -16.90 30.37
C HIS A 91 11.01 -16.34 31.51
N PRO A 92 10.69 -17.13 32.58
CA PRO A 92 9.66 -16.77 33.56
C PRO A 92 10.03 -15.58 34.46
N ASN A 93 11.31 -15.23 34.54
CA ASN A 93 11.81 -14.14 35.38
C ASN A 93 12.27 -12.90 34.61
N ASP A 94 12.00 -12.86 33.30
CA ASP A 94 12.45 -11.79 32.42
C ASP A 94 11.32 -10.77 32.15
N GLU A 95 11.71 -9.52 31.94
CA GLU A 95 10.80 -8.42 31.57
C GLU A 95 10.68 -8.33 30.07
N PHE A 96 9.45 -8.32 29.56
CA PHE A 96 9.19 -8.25 28.12
C PHE A 96 8.73 -6.87 27.67
N PHE A 97 9.27 -6.43 26.55
CA PHE A 97 8.86 -5.24 25.80
C PHE A 97 8.35 -5.64 24.42
N LEU A 98 7.06 -5.38 24.14
CA LEU A 98 6.48 -5.60 22.80
C LEU A 98 6.71 -4.37 21.94
N ILE A 99 7.59 -4.49 20.94
CA ILE A 99 7.94 -3.40 20.03
C ILE A 99 6.93 -3.34 18.90
N ILE A 100 6.22 -2.20 18.76
CA ILE A 100 5.20 -1.96 17.75
C ILE A 100 5.35 -0.56 17.17
N GLY A 101 4.94 -0.41 15.89
CA GLY A 101 4.80 0.91 15.27
C GLY A 101 3.54 1.63 15.73
N GLU A 102 3.51 2.93 15.58
CA GLU A 102 2.40 3.80 15.94
C GLU A 102 1.06 3.40 15.27
N ASP A 103 1.10 2.96 14.01
CA ASP A 103 -0.09 2.45 13.30
C ASP A 103 -0.69 1.23 13.99
N SER A 104 0.16 0.30 14.43
CA SER A 104 -0.26 -0.88 15.19
C SER A 104 -0.78 -0.52 16.57
N PHE A 105 -0.22 0.51 17.18
CA PHE A 105 -0.66 1.01 18.48
C PHE A 105 -2.06 1.62 18.41
N ARG A 106 -2.37 2.40 17.36
CA ARG A 106 -3.74 2.94 17.16
C ARG A 106 -4.81 1.86 17.06
N ASP A 107 -4.46 0.70 16.50
CA ASP A 107 -5.38 -0.43 16.35
C ASP A 107 -5.25 -1.47 17.48
N PHE A 108 -4.45 -1.20 18.53
CA PHE A 108 -4.14 -2.17 19.57
C PHE A 108 -5.38 -2.69 20.32
N ASP A 109 -6.42 -1.87 20.50
CA ASP A 109 -7.71 -2.27 21.10
C ASP A 109 -8.43 -3.38 20.33
N LYS A 110 -8.13 -3.53 19.04
CA LYS A 110 -8.71 -4.55 18.15
C LYS A 110 -7.93 -5.86 18.17
N TRP A 111 -6.78 -5.89 18.87
CA TRP A 111 -5.97 -7.09 18.94
C TRP A 111 -6.64 -8.18 19.78
N TYR A 112 -6.28 -9.43 19.55
CA TYR A 112 -6.81 -10.53 20.34
C TYR A 112 -6.26 -10.49 21.76
N MET A 113 -7.13 -10.36 22.75
CA MET A 113 -6.83 -10.28 24.19
C MET A 113 -5.80 -9.19 24.58
N PRO A 114 -6.03 -7.89 24.26
CA PRO A 114 -5.03 -6.83 24.48
C PRO A 114 -4.67 -6.66 25.95
N GLU A 115 -5.61 -6.81 26.89
CA GLU A 115 -5.35 -6.74 28.33
C GLU A 115 -4.38 -7.83 28.79
N ARG A 116 -4.46 -9.03 28.22
CA ARG A 116 -3.52 -10.10 28.53
C ARG A 116 -2.13 -9.81 27.96
N ILE A 117 -2.04 -9.19 26.80
CA ILE A 117 -0.76 -8.72 26.24
C ILE A 117 -0.12 -7.71 27.20
N LEU A 118 -0.89 -6.74 27.71
CA LEU A 118 -0.40 -5.74 28.69
C LEU A 118 -0.02 -6.33 30.06
N ALA A 119 -0.58 -7.48 30.41
CA ALA A 119 -0.16 -8.21 31.61
C ALA A 119 1.18 -8.95 31.41
N LEU A 120 1.54 -9.26 30.16
CA LEU A 120 2.73 -10.01 29.79
C LEU A 120 3.90 -9.13 29.33
N ALA A 121 3.63 -7.94 28.78
CA ALA A 121 4.66 -7.07 28.23
C ALA A 121 4.33 -5.59 28.39
N THR A 122 5.35 -4.76 28.50
CA THR A 122 5.27 -3.32 28.30
C THR A 122 5.28 -3.00 26.81
N LEU A 123 4.37 -2.14 26.31
CA LEU A 123 4.39 -1.71 24.92
C LEU A 123 5.54 -0.73 24.67
N ALA A 124 6.39 -1.03 23.70
CA ALA A 124 7.42 -0.13 23.19
C ALA A 124 6.94 0.43 21.85
N VAL A 125 6.36 1.64 21.90
CA VAL A 125 5.73 2.28 20.73
C VAL A 125 6.78 3.10 20.00
N CYS A 126 7.06 2.70 18.75
CA CYS A 126 7.96 3.42 17.86
C CYS A 126 7.20 4.54 17.15
N GLU A 127 7.51 5.80 17.51
CA GLU A 127 6.85 7.00 17.02
C GLU A 127 7.58 7.56 15.79
N ARG A 128 6.81 7.90 14.76
CA ARG A 128 7.33 8.55 13.55
C ARG A 128 7.37 10.08 13.63
N GLY A 129 6.85 10.65 14.72
CA GLY A 129 6.68 12.09 14.89
C GLY A 129 5.51 12.64 14.06
N GLY A 130 4.55 13.29 14.73
CA GLY A 130 3.43 14.00 14.06
C GLY A 130 2.07 13.33 14.10
N VAL A 131 1.90 12.16 14.70
CA VAL A 131 0.59 11.54 14.92
C VAL A 131 0.14 11.76 16.35
N ASP A 132 -1.09 12.24 16.54
CA ASP A 132 -1.69 12.40 17.87
C ASP A 132 -2.15 11.05 18.43
N ALA A 133 -1.33 10.41 19.21
CA ALA A 133 -1.63 9.19 19.97
C ALA A 133 -2.09 9.47 21.41
N SER A 134 -2.34 10.74 21.75
CA SER A 134 -2.56 11.19 23.14
C SER A 134 -3.70 10.45 23.87
N GLN A 135 -4.80 10.12 23.19
CA GLN A 135 -5.92 9.40 23.79
C GLN A 135 -5.54 7.95 24.15
N MET A 136 -4.82 7.25 23.27
CA MET A 136 -4.35 5.89 23.52
C MET A 136 -3.27 5.85 24.59
N GLU A 137 -2.37 6.85 24.60
CA GLU A 137 -1.35 6.99 25.62
C GLU A 137 -1.97 7.19 27.00
N GLN A 138 -3.01 8.01 27.12
CA GLN A 138 -3.72 8.23 28.38
C GLN A 138 -4.42 6.96 28.88
N LYS A 139 -5.02 6.18 27.95
CA LYS A 139 -5.69 4.89 28.27
C LYS A 139 -4.70 3.86 28.84
N TYR A 140 -3.49 3.79 28.30
CA TYR A 140 -2.49 2.79 28.67
C TYR A 140 -1.32 3.38 29.49
N LEU A 141 -1.58 4.47 30.22
CA LEU A 141 -0.57 5.15 31.03
C LEU A 141 0.18 4.18 31.95
N GLY A 142 1.50 4.24 31.96
CA GLY A 142 2.38 3.36 32.71
C GLY A 142 2.67 1.99 32.07
N LYS A 143 1.96 1.64 31.00
CA LYS A 143 2.19 0.40 30.22
C LYS A 143 2.89 0.65 28.88
N ILE A 144 3.28 1.89 28.61
CA ILE A 144 3.91 2.32 27.36
C ILE A 144 5.31 2.87 27.65
N ARG A 145 6.22 2.60 26.71
CA ARG A 145 7.51 3.27 26.55
C ARG A 145 7.60 3.77 25.13
N LYS A 146 7.92 5.03 24.93
CA LYS A 146 8.14 5.63 23.63
C LYS A 146 9.54 5.35 23.15
N VAL A 147 9.67 5.00 21.87
CA VAL A 147 10.92 4.82 21.16
C VAL A 147 10.94 5.79 19.98
N VAL A 148 11.83 6.76 20.02
CA VAL A 148 11.95 7.78 18.96
C VAL A 148 12.89 7.28 17.88
N PHE A 149 12.49 7.38 16.62
CA PHE A 149 13.33 7.05 15.48
C PHE A 149 13.01 7.93 14.27
N GLU A 150 13.99 8.08 13.39
CA GLU A 150 13.77 8.76 12.11
C GLU A 150 13.27 7.73 11.08
N PRO A 151 12.03 7.86 10.58
CA PRO A 151 11.49 6.93 9.61
C PRO A 151 12.06 7.21 8.20
N ASN A 152 12.26 6.16 7.42
CA ASN A 152 12.24 6.27 5.98
C ASN A 152 10.78 6.13 5.52
N ASP A 153 10.29 7.07 4.72
CA ASP A 153 8.90 7.09 4.24
C ASP A 153 8.66 6.01 3.18
N VAL A 154 8.78 4.76 3.60
CA VAL A 154 8.49 3.62 2.72
C VAL A 154 7.69 2.56 3.46
N SER A 155 6.74 1.96 2.76
CA SER A 155 6.00 0.79 3.24
C SER A 155 6.45 -0.48 2.52
N SER A 156 6.28 -1.65 3.17
CA SER A 156 6.49 -2.94 2.48
C SER A 156 5.62 -3.08 1.22
N THR A 157 4.45 -2.46 1.19
CA THR A 157 3.58 -2.45 -0.02
C THR A 157 4.22 -1.68 -1.17
N GLU A 158 4.78 -0.52 -0.89
CA GLU A 158 5.52 0.24 -1.91
C GLU A 158 6.75 -0.52 -2.40
N ILE A 159 7.52 -1.14 -1.50
CA ILE A 159 8.68 -1.93 -1.89
C ILE A 159 8.28 -3.06 -2.85
N ARG A 160 7.21 -3.82 -2.55
CA ARG A 160 6.71 -4.85 -3.46
C ARG A 160 6.27 -4.28 -4.81
N LEU A 161 5.61 -3.13 -4.81
CA LEU A 161 5.23 -2.43 -6.04
C LEU A 161 6.47 -2.06 -6.87
N ARG A 162 7.51 -1.54 -6.23
CA ARG A 162 8.76 -1.17 -6.90
C ARG A 162 9.43 -2.36 -7.58
N TYR A 163 9.41 -3.57 -6.97
CA TYR A 163 9.90 -4.79 -7.63
C TYR A 163 9.11 -5.10 -8.90
N ASN A 164 7.78 -5.01 -8.88
CA ASN A 164 6.97 -5.21 -10.08
C ASN A 164 7.28 -4.22 -11.20
N PHE A 165 7.68 -2.99 -10.86
CA PHE A 165 8.07 -1.93 -11.81
C PHE A 165 9.58 -1.89 -12.12
N ARG A 166 10.36 -2.88 -11.64
CA ARG A 166 11.83 -2.95 -11.78
C ARG A 166 12.54 -1.67 -11.31
N LEU A 167 11.98 -1.01 -10.29
CA LEU A 167 12.59 0.18 -9.69
C LEU A 167 13.61 -0.22 -8.61
N PRO A 168 14.73 0.50 -8.46
CA PRO A 168 15.76 0.19 -7.47
C PRO A 168 15.22 0.30 -6.04
N ASN A 169 15.60 -0.64 -5.16
CA ASN A 169 15.15 -0.72 -3.76
C ASN A 169 16.29 -0.54 -2.74
N ASN A 170 17.54 -0.37 -3.18
CA ASN A 170 18.72 -0.29 -2.33
C ASN A 170 18.69 0.79 -1.25
N GLN A 171 17.91 1.87 -1.44
CA GLN A 171 17.71 2.89 -0.42
C GLN A 171 16.76 2.44 0.72
N PHE A 172 15.91 1.44 0.48
CA PHE A 172 14.87 0.99 1.42
C PHE A 172 15.14 -0.37 2.01
N VAL A 173 15.81 -1.24 1.28
CA VAL A 173 16.08 -2.63 1.63
C VAL A 173 17.60 -2.81 1.77
N ASP A 174 18.03 -3.70 2.66
CA ASP A 174 19.43 -4.10 2.74
C ASP A 174 19.87 -4.81 1.45
N ASP A 175 21.09 -4.57 1.00
CA ASP A 175 21.59 -5.09 -0.29
C ASP A 175 21.53 -6.63 -0.35
N LYS A 176 21.81 -7.33 0.76
CA LYS A 176 21.72 -8.80 0.82
C LYS A 176 20.26 -9.30 0.78
N VAL A 177 19.31 -8.53 1.36
CA VAL A 177 17.88 -8.83 1.26
C VAL A 177 17.40 -8.58 -0.17
N ASP A 178 17.84 -7.51 -0.83
CA ASP A 178 17.51 -7.20 -2.22
C ASP A 178 18.04 -8.29 -3.18
N GLU A 179 19.27 -8.74 -2.95
CA GLU A 179 19.86 -9.87 -3.68
C GLU A 179 19.07 -11.16 -3.49
N PHE A 180 18.69 -11.51 -2.23
CA PHE A 180 17.88 -12.68 -1.94
C PHE A 180 16.51 -12.62 -2.64
N ILE A 181 15.83 -11.47 -2.61
CA ILE A 181 14.54 -11.26 -3.28
C ILE A 181 14.69 -11.49 -4.79
N THR A 182 15.73 -10.94 -5.39
CA THR A 182 15.98 -11.01 -6.84
C THR A 182 16.30 -12.44 -7.27
N GLN A 183 17.20 -13.12 -6.55
CA GLN A 183 17.61 -14.51 -6.86
C GLN A 183 16.46 -15.51 -6.76
N ASN A 184 15.51 -15.27 -5.85
CA ASN A 184 14.36 -16.14 -5.64
C ASN A 184 13.08 -15.67 -6.37
N ASN A 185 13.18 -14.66 -7.24
CA ASN A 185 12.05 -14.09 -7.98
C ASN A 185 10.86 -13.70 -7.08
N ILE A 186 11.13 -13.24 -5.85
CA ILE A 186 10.11 -12.80 -4.92
C ILE A 186 9.57 -11.44 -5.39
N TYR A 187 8.25 -11.22 -5.29
CA TYR A 187 7.54 -10.01 -5.73
C TYR A 187 7.54 -9.76 -7.24
N SER A 188 7.84 -10.76 -8.06
CA SER A 188 7.87 -10.62 -9.52
C SER A 188 6.56 -11.01 -10.23
N ALA A 189 5.54 -11.42 -9.49
CA ALA A 189 4.30 -11.99 -10.06
C ALA A 189 3.56 -11.09 -11.07
N LYS A 190 3.77 -9.78 -10.99
CA LYS A 190 3.15 -8.79 -11.90
C LYS A 190 4.16 -8.09 -12.81
N THR A 191 5.42 -8.50 -12.80
CA THR A 191 6.47 -7.87 -13.59
C THR A 191 6.22 -7.98 -15.08
N ASP A 192 5.80 -9.16 -15.56
CA ASP A 192 5.56 -9.40 -16.99
C ASP A 192 4.46 -8.50 -17.56
N VAL A 193 3.39 -8.26 -16.80
CA VAL A 193 2.32 -7.35 -17.24
C VAL A 193 2.77 -5.89 -17.21
N VAL A 194 3.59 -5.50 -16.25
CA VAL A 194 4.18 -4.16 -16.18
C VAL A 194 5.16 -3.95 -17.35
N ASP A 195 6.00 -4.93 -17.66
CA ASP A 195 6.89 -4.91 -18.82
C ASP A 195 6.08 -4.83 -20.14
N LYS A 196 5.00 -5.60 -20.24
CA LYS A 196 4.09 -5.50 -21.40
C LYS A 196 3.47 -4.10 -21.50
N LEU A 197 2.98 -3.52 -20.39
CA LEU A 197 2.43 -2.17 -20.40
C LEU A 197 3.48 -1.14 -20.88
N ARG A 198 4.75 -1.32 -20.55
CA ARG A 198 5.83 -0.43 -21.02
C ARG A 198 5.91 -0.35 -22.53
N THR A 199 5.49 -1.37 -23.27
CA THR A 199 5.43 -1.33 -24.74
C THR A 199 4.26 -0.51 -25.27
N TYR A 200 3.22 -0.28 -24.47
CA TYR A 200 2.06 0.57 -24.79
C TYR A 200 2.27 2.02 -24.33
N VAL A 201 2.87 2.19 -23.15
CA VAL A 201 3.16 3.48 -22.53
C VAL A 201 4.66 3.75 -22.65
N THR A 202 5.11 4.19 -23.83
CA THR A 202 6.53 4.38 -24.15
C THR A 202 7.13 5.65 -23.56
N ASP A 203 6.31 6.66 -23.27
CA ASP A 203 6.72 7.89 -22.61
C ASP A 203 7.08 7.65 -21.14
N THR A 204 8.31 8.00 -20.76
CA THR A 204 8.84 7.73 -19.42
C THR A 204 8.10 8.53 -18.34
N LYS A 205 7.66 9.78 -18.62
CA LYS A 205 6.92 10.58 -17.63
C LYS A 205 5.56 9.96 -17.37
N ARG A 206 4.90 9.48 -18.42
CA ARG A 206 3.60 8.81 -18.32
C ARG A 206 3.70 7.45 -17.64
N PHE A 207 4.74 6.68 -17.94
CA PHE A 207 4.96 5.41 -17.23
C PHE A 207 5.25 5.64 -15.73
N ASN A 208 5.99 6.70 -15.41
CA ASN A 208 6.20 7.11 -14.02
C ASN A 208 4.89 7.56 -13.35
N HIS A 209 4.06 8.35 -14.06
CA HIS A 209 2.71 8.67 -13.61
C HIS A 209 1.89 7.40 -13.31
N THR A 210 1.90 6.40 -14.19
CA THR A 210 1.21 5.12 -13.95
C THR A 210 1.67 4.45 -12.65
N TYR A 211 2.99 4.44 -12.37
CA TYR A 211 3.50 3.92 -11.11
C TYR A 211 2.87 4.64 -9.89
N TYR A 212 2.82 5.96 -9.92
CA TYR A 212 2.27 6.74 -8.82
C TYR A 212 0.74 6.66 -8.71
N VAL A 213 0.03 6.47 -9.81
CA VAL A 213 -1.42 6.16 -9.78
C VAL A 213 -1.66 4.80 -9.13
N VAL A 214 -0.88 3.78 -9.47
CA VAL A 214 -0.98 2.46 -8.79
C VAL A 214 -0.65 2.59 -7.30
N LYS A 215 0.42 3.31 -6.95
CA LYS A 215 0.79 3.57 -5.55
C LYS A 215 -0.36 4.23 -4.79
N ARG A 216 -0.91 5.34 -5.32
CA ARG A 216 -2.04 6.06 -4.72
C ARG A 216 -3.29 5.18 -4.62
N GLY A 217 -3.61 4.44 -5.67
CA GLY A 217 -4.73 3.49 -5.67
C GLY A 217 -4.60 2.43 -4.59
N LEU A 218 -3.41 1.86 -4.40
CA LEU A 218 -3.16 0.87 -3.34
C LEU A 218 -3.19 1.47 -1.92
N GLU A 219 -2.84 2.75 -1.76
CA GLU A 219 -2.97 3.49 -0.50
C GLU A 219 -4.44 3.69 -0.12
N LEU A 220 -5.27 4.09 -1.07
CA LEU A 220 -6.70 4.37 -0.88
C LEU A 220 -7.56 3.10 -0.79
N ALA A 221 -7.12 2.00 -1.43
CA ALA A 221 -7.93 0.79 -1.56
C ALA A 221 -8.12 0.05 -0.22
N PRO A 222 -9.35 -0.28 0.16
CA PRO A 222 -9.60 -1.24 1.22
C PRO A 222 -9.07 -2.63 0.80
N SER A 223 -8.83 -3.50 1.78
CA SER A 223 -8.14 -4.77 1.56
C SER A 223 -8.79 -5.65 0.48
N HIS A 224 -10.12 -5.63 0.37
CA HIS A 224 -10.87 -6.44 -0.59
C HIS A 224 -10.79 -5.93 -2.03
N LEU A 225 -10.44 -4.64 -2.24
CA LEU A 225 -10.32 -4.03 -3.57
C LEU A 225 -8.87 -3.92 -4.07
N LYS A 226 -7.85 -4.20 -3.25
CA LYS A 226 -6.44 -3.96 -3.62
C LYS A 226 -6.02 -4.62 -4.92
N GLU A 227 -6.48 -5.83 -5.19
CA GLU A 227 -6.15 -6.53 -6.43
C GLU A 227 -6.79 -5.85 -7.65
N LYS A 228 -8.08 -5.52 -7.58
CA LYS A 228 -8.78 -4.80 -8.65
C LYS A 228 -8.21 -3.39 -8.85
N ALA A 229 -7.91 -2.69 -7.75
CA ALA A 229 -7.28 -1.38 -7.79
C ALA A 229 -5.92 -1.40 -8.48
N PHE A 230 -5.09 -2.42 -8.21
CA PHE A 230 -3.83 -2.59 -8.93
C PHE A 230 -4.05 -2.65 -10.44
N TRP A 231 -4.93 -3.53 -10.92
CA TRP A 231 -5.17 -3.72 -12.34
C TRP A 231 -5.79 -2.48 -13.00
N ALA A 232 -6.81 -1.89 -12.40
CA ALA A 232 -7.48 -0.72 -12.95
C ALA A 232 -6.54 0.49 -13.01
N CYS A 233 -5.78 0.77 -11.95
CA CYS A 233 -4.79 1.84 -11.91
C CYS A 233 -3.60 1.58 -12.86
N LEU A 234 -3.14 0.32 -13.00
CA LEU A 234 -2.06 -0.01 -13.92
C LEU A 234 -2.45 0.27 -15.37
N LEU A 235 -3.67 -0.06 -15.74
CA LEU A 235 -4.11 -0.04 -17.13
C LEU A 235 -4.93 1.20 -17.51
N HIS A 236 -5.18 2.16 -16.58
CA HIS A 236 -6.04 3.32 -16.85
C HIS A 236 -5.62 4.11 -18.11
N ASP A 237 -4.34 4.29 -18.32
CA ASP A 237 -3.75 5.05 -19.43
C ASP A 237 -3.12 4.16 -20.53
N CYS A 238 -3.39 2.84 -20.56
CA CYS A 238 -2.74 1.89 -21.48
C CYS A 238 -2.93 2.23 -22.98
N ALA A 239 -3.98 2.95 -23.35
CA ALA A 239 -4.23 3.37 -24.73
C ALA A 239 -3.82 4.83 -25.03
N LYS A 240 -3.24 5.56 -24.08
CA LYS A 240 -2.96 7.00 -24.20
C LYS A 240 -1.99 7.36 -25.33
N ASN A 241 -1.04 6.48 -25.59
CA ASN A 241 -0.04 6.64 -26.67
C ASN A 241 -0.38 5.82 -27.91
N LEU A 242 -1.56 5.19 -27.96
CA LEU A 242 -1.94 4.39 -29.12
C LEU A 242 -2.23 5.32 -30.31
N PRO A 243 -1.55 5.14 -31.46
CA PRO A 243 -1.80 5.97 -32.64
C PRO A 243 -3.19 5.73 -33.23
N THR A 244 -3.78 6.77 -33.81
CA THR A 244 -5.17 6.72 -34.32
C THR A 244 -5.38 5.68 -35.41
N GLU A 245 -4.35 5.37 -36.19
CA GLU A 245 -4.36 4.35 -37.23
C GLU A 245 -4.65 2.96 -36.67
N ARG A 246 -4.35 2.74 -35.40
CA ARG A 246 -4.59 1.48 -34.72
C ARG A 246 -5.97 1.34 -34.07
N TYR A 247 -6.80 2.38 -34.08
CA TYR A 247 -8.14 2.32 -33.48
C TYR A 247 -9.03 1.27 -34.19
N ALA A 248 -8.88 1.14 -35.50
CA ALA A 248 -9.58 0.11 -36.28
C ALA A 248 -9.24 -1.32 -35.84
N ASP A 249 -8.02 -1.59 -35.34
CA ASP A 249 -7.62 -2.90 -34.84
C ASP A 249 -8.52 -3.32 -33.66
N TYR A 250 -9.05 -2.35 -32.93
CA TYR A 250 -9.92 -2.54 -31.76
C TYR A 250 -11.41 -2.34 -32.08
N GLN A 251 -11.76 -2.15 -33.35
CA GLN A 251 -13.15 -1.83 -33.80
C GLN A 251 -13.71 -0.61 -33.04
N PHE A 252 -12.82 0.37 -32.75
CA PHE A 252 -13.15 1.55 -31.97
C PHE A 252 -13.23 2.78 -32.89
N GLU A 253 -14.37 3.45 -32.81
CA GLU A 253 -14.61 4.73 -33.50
C GLU A 253 -14.85 5.81 -32.42
N PRO A 254 -14.03 6.86 -32.36
CA PRO A 254 -14.19 7.90 -31.33
C PRO A 254 -15.42 8.76 -31.51
N ASN A 255 -16.03 8.76 -32.70
CA ASN A 255 -17.17 9.64 -33.03
C ASN A 255 -16.92 11.10 -32.62
N ASP A 256 -17.89 11.71 -31.92
CA ASP A 256 -17.80 13.08 -31.38
C ASP A 256 -17.14 13.18 -30.00
N MET A 257 -16.37 12.16 -29.59
CA MET A 257 -15.68 12.20 -28.27
C MET A 257 -14.57 13.24 -28.27
N PRO A 258 -14.48 14.09 -27.23
CA PRO A 258 -13.35 14.98 -27.04
C PRO A 258 -12.02 14.21 -26.96
N ARG A 259 -11.00 14.70 -27.66
CA ARG A 259 -9.68 14.04 -27.74
C ARG A 259 -9.09 13.63 -26.38
N PRO A 260 -9.20 14.45 -25.28
CA PRO A 260 -8.63 14.10 -23.99
C PRO A 260 -9.19 12.83 -23.33
N ILE A 261 -10.42 12.39 -23.70
CA ILE A 261 -11.07 11.25 -23.03
C ILE A 261 -11.06 9.96 -23.86
N ILE A 262 -10.74 10.03 -25.16
CA ILE A 262 -10.76 8.88 -26.09
C ILE A 262 -9.98 7.71 -25.53
N HIS A 263 -8.79 7.95 -24.98
CA HIS A 263 -7.91 6.90 -24.47
C HIS A 263 -8.53 6.09 -23.33
N ALA A 264 -9.44 6.66 -22.54
CA ALA A 264 -10.09 5.96 -21.43
C ALA A 264 -11.08 4.90 -21.96
N PHE A 265 -11.87 5.27 -22.98
CA PHE A 265 -12.82 4.35 -23.62
C PHE A 265 -12.11 3.26 -24.41
N LEU A 266 -11.11 3.63 -25.22
CA LEU A 266 -10.27 2.69 -25.95
C LEU A 266 -9.44 1.83 -24.99
N GLY A 267 -8.98 2.38 -23.87
CA GLY A 267 -8.19 1.70 -22.85
C GLY A 267 -8.91 0.50 -22.24
N ALA A 268 -10.21 0.60 -22.02
CA ALA A 268 -10.99 -0.54 -21.56
C ALA A 268 -10.97 -1.71 -22.57
N ILE A 269 -11.07 -1.42 -23.86
CA ILE A 269 -11.01 -2.44 -24.93
C ILE A 269 -9.60 -3.04 -25.03
N VAL A 270 -8.57 -2.20 -24.96
CA VAL A 270 -7.16 -2.65 -24.94
C VAL A 270 -6.90 -3.53 -23.73
N ALA A 271 -7.37 -3.14 -22.53
CA ALA A 271 -7.23 -3.92 -21.32
C ALA A 271 -7.90 -5.30 -21.44
N GLU A 272 -9.09 -5.37 -22.01
CA GLU A 272 -9.80 -6.62 -22.26
C GLU A 272 -9.05 -7.51 -23.25
N ARG A 273 -8.74 -7.00 -24.43
CA ARG A 273 -8.20 -7.79 -25.55
C ARG A 273 -6.72 -8.15 -25.38
N ASP A 274 -5.90 -7.20 -24.96
CA ASP A 274 -4.47 -7.37 -24.97
C ASP A 274 -3.93 -7.78 -23.59
N PHE A 275 -4.59 -7.37 -22.50
CA PHE A 275 -4.17 -7.72 -21.13
C PHE A 275 -5.06 -8.80 -20.49
N GLY A 276 -6.12 -9.26 -21.18
CA GLY A 276 -6.97 -10.36 -20.73
C GLY A 276 -7.84 -10.02 -19.52
N ILE A 277 -8.14 -8.74 -19.31
CA ILE A 277 -9.02 -8.31 -18.21
C ILE A 277 -10.47 -8.64 -18.59
N THR A 278 -11.11 -9.52 -17.82
CA THR A 278 -12.52 -9.91 -18.02
C THR A 278 -13.46 -9.36 -16.95
N ASP A 279 -12.90 -8.83 -15.86
CA ASP A 279 -13.68 -8.22 -14.78
C ASP A 279 -14.23 -6.86 -15.21
N LYS A 280 -15.56 -6.81 -15.35
CA LYS A 280 -16.26 -5.63 -15.83
C LYS A 280 -16.07 -4.41 -14.93
N GLU A 281 -15.92 -4.59 -13.61
CA GLU A 281 -15.69 -3.50 -12.69
C GLU A 281 -14.32 -2.85 -12.93
N ILE A 282 -13.29 -3.64 -13.27
CA ILE A 282 -11.97 -3.12 -13.66
C ILE A 282 -12.07 -2.36 -14.98
N LEU A 283 -12.75 -2.94 -15.99
CA LEU A 283 -12.92 -2.32 -17.30
C LEU A 283 -13.72 -1.00 -17.21
N ASP A 284 -14.77 -0.95 -16.41
CA ASP A 284 -15.55 0.26 -16.18
C ASP A 284 -14.70 1.33 -15.46
N ALA A 285 -13.91 0.96 -14.45
CA ALA A 285 -13.01 1.90 -13.78
C ALA A 285 -11.97 2.51 -14.74
N ILE A 286 -11.40 1.70 -15.65
CA ILE A 286 -10.54 2.20 -16.73
C ILE A 286 -11.31 3.15 -17.65
N LYS A 287 -12.50 2.75 -18.09
CA LYS A 287 -13.31 3.49 -19.05
C LYS A 287 -13.73 4.89 -18.55
N TYR A 288 -14.04 5.00 -17.27
CA TYR A 288 -14.63 6.21 -16.70
C TYR A 288 -13.67 7.03 -15.84
N HIS A 289 -12.37 6.69 -15.79
CA HIS A 289 -11.40 7.40 -14.97
C HIS A 289 -11.19 8.88 -15.36
N CYS A 290 -11.51 9.26 -16.60
CA CYS A 290 -11.41 10.65 -17.05
C CYS A 290 -12.71 11.44 -16.88
N THR A 291 -13.85 10.79 -17.15
CA THR A 291 -15.15 11.48 -17.27
C THR A 291 -16.00 11.35 -16.02
N ALA A 292 -15.80 10.31 -15.23
CA ALA A 292 -16.81 9.81 -14.29
C ALA A 292 -18.14 9.45 -15.00
N ARG A 293 -19.15 9.09 -14.22
CA ARG A 293 -20.56 8.85 -14.61
C ARG A 293 -21.45 8.84 -13.37
N PRO A 294 -22.78 8.92 -13.48
CA PRO A 294 -23.67 8.58 -12.37
C PRO A 294 -23.46 7.12 -11.91
N ASN A 295 -23.67 6.87 -10.62
CA ASN A 295 -23.55 5.53 -10.01
C ASN A 295 -22.17 4.87 -10.17
N MET A 296 -21.09 5.63 -9.97
CA MET A 296 -19.72 5.08 -9.88
C MET A 296 -19.63 4.04 -8.76
N THR A 297 -18.97 2.91 -9.02
CA THR A 297 -18.60 1.95 -7.99
C THR A 297 -17.50 2.50 -7.08
N GLU A 298 -17.21 1.83 -5.98
CA GLU A 298 -16.08 2.19 -5.10
C GLU A 298 -14.75 2.14 -5.87
N LEU A 299 -14.57 1.13 -6.75
CA LEU A 299 -13.38 1.02 -7.60
C LEU A 299 -13.29 2.15 -8.62
N ASP A 300 -14.40 2.51 -9.27
CA ASP A 300 -14.45 3.62 -10.24
C ASP A 300 -14.00 4.93 -9.57
N MET A 301 -14.57 5.26 -8.39
CA MET A 301 -14.21 6.46 -7.62
C MET A 301 -12.74 6.44 -7.21
N LEU A 302 -12.24 5.27 -6.78
CA LEU A 302 -10.87 5.08 -6.36
C LEU A 302 -9.88 5.40 -7.48
N VAL A 303 -10.10 4.85 -8.68
CA VAL A 303 -9.20 5.09 -9.83
C VAL A 303 -9.26 6.55 -10.26
N TYR A 304 -10.45 7.16 -10.27
CA TYR A 304 -10.62 8.59 -10.55
C TYR A 304 -9.82 9.47 -9.58
N VAL A 305 -9.94 9.21 -8.27
CA VAL A 305 -9.20 9.94 -7.23
C VAL A 305 -7.70 9.70 -7.35
N ALA A 306 -7.29 8.45 -7.54
CA ALA A 306 -5.87 8.09 -7.62
C ALA A 306 -5.18 8.81 -8.79
N ASP A 307 -5.81 8.85 -9.97
CA ASP A 307 -5.29 9.58 -11.13
C ASP A 307 -5.16 11.09 -10.86
N LYS A 308 -6.12 11.71 -10.19
CA LYS A 308 -6.12 13.16 -9.91
C LYS A 308 -5.17 13.57 -8.78
N THR A 309 -4.87 12.66 -7.84
CA THR A 309 -4.18 13.00 -6.58
C THR A 309 -2.83 12.31 -6.40
N GLU A 310 -2.30 11.64 -7.43
CA GLU A 310 -0.98 11.04 -7.34
C GLU A 310 0.12 12.11 -7.16
N GLN A 311 1.21 11.74 -6.51
CA GLN A 311 2.19 12.68 -5.96
C GLN A 311 3.06 13.44 -6.98
N THR A 312 3.01 13.08 -8.29
CA THR A 312 3.76 13.79 -9.34
C THR A 312 2.92 14.87 -10.04
N ARG A 313 1.70 15.08 -9.60
CA ARG A 313 0.88 16.18 -10.13
C ARG A 313 1.56 17.52 -9.88
N PRO A 314 1.54 18.45 -10.86
CA PRO A 314 2.24 19.72 -10.76
C PRO A 314 1.55 20.75 -9.83
N PHE A 315 0.50 20.36 -9.14
CA PHE A 315 -0.29 21.18 -8.22
C PHE A 315 -0.57 20.42 -6.92
N PRO A 316 -0.78 21.12 -5.79
CA PRO A 316 -1.11 20.50 -4.51
C PRO A 316 -2.43 19.71 -4.59
N THR A 317 -2.45 18.50 -4.05
CA THR A 317 -3.63 17.61 -4.06
C THR A 317 -4.09 17.19 -2.66
N GLU A 318 -3.38 17.58 -1.61
CA GLU A 318 -3.65 17.17 -0.23
C GLU A 318 -5.03 17.60 0.27
N HIS A 319 -5.53 18.73 -0.25
CA HIS A 319 -6.86 19.25 0.09
C HIS A 319 -8.00 18.37 -0.44
N LEU A 320 -7.75 17.59 -1.51
CA LEU A 320 -8.70 16.65 -2.12
C LEU A 320 -8.77 15.32 -1.38
N LEU A 321 -7.80 15.01 -0.52
CA LEU A 321 -7.67 13.75 0.19
C LEU A 321 -8.29 13.80 1.60
N LYS A 322 -9.46 14.42 1.75
CA LYS A 322 -10.14 14.57 3.03
C LYS A 322 -11.47 13.83 3.05
N GLY A 323 -11.80 13.24 4.20
CA GLY A 323 -13.07 12.54 4.39
C GLY A 323 -13.08 11.11 3.85
N THR A 324 -14.24 10.65 3.40
CA THR A 324 -14.43 9.34 2.79
C THR A 324 -13.96 9.31 1.33
N LEU A 325 -13.79 8.14 0.73
CA LEU A 325 -13.46 8.02 -0.70
C LEU A 325 -14.48 8.77 -1.58
N LYS A 326 -15.77 8.72 -1.21
CA LYS A 326 -16.81 9.46 -1.92
C LYS A 326 -16.62 10.98 -1.81
N ASP A 327 -16.24 11.49 -0.64
CA ASP A 327 -15.96 12.91 -0.43
C ASP A 327 -14.76 13.36 -1.28
N MET A 328 -13.68 12.57 -1.30
CA MET A 328 -12.51 12.80 -2.14
C MET A 328 -12.88 12.82 -3.63
N PHE A 329 -13.70 11.87 -4.07
CA PHE A 329 -14.16 11.79 -5.44
C PHE A 329 -14.97 13.03 -5.85
N ILE A 330 -15.91 13.45 -5.01
CA ILE A 330 -16.72 14.66 -5.26
C ILE A 330 -15.83 15.89 -5.34
N ALA A 331 -14.87 16.04 -4.41
CA ALA A 331 -13.92 17.14 -4.42
C ALA A 331 -13.10 17.18 -5.73
N CYS A 332 -12.58 16.03 -6.16
CA CYS A 332 -11.85 15.91 -7.43
C CYS A 332 -12.73 16.25 -8.65
N LEU A 333 -14.01 15.84 -8.62
CA LEU A 333 -14.95 16.08 -9.73
C LEU A 333 -15.30 17.56 -9.84
N VAL A 334 -15.55 18.23 -8.72
CA VAL A 334 -15.83 19.67 -8.65
C VAL A 334 -14.62 20.48 -9.13
N GLU A 335 -13.40 20.15 -8.64
CA GLU A 335 -12.18 20.88 -9.05
C GLU A 335 -11.89 20.69 -10.54
N ALA A 336 -12.10 19.47 -11.09
CA ALA A 336 -11.95 19.23 -12.52
C ALA A 336 -12.94 20.05 -13.36
N ASN A 337 -14.19 20.21 -12.89
CA ASN A 337 -15.19 21.06 -13.52
C ASN A 337 -14.75 22.53 -13.51
N ASP A 338 -14.35 23.04 -12.35
CA ASP A 338 -13.95 24.43 -12.20
C ASP A 338 -12.72 24.76 -13.07
N PHE A 339 -11.77 23.83 -13.16
CA PHE A 339 -10.61 23.94 -14.05
C PHE A 339 -11.04 24.02 -15.52
N CYS A 340 -11.95 23.16 -16.00
CA CYS A 340 -12.42 23.20 -17.36
C CYS A 340 -13.12 24.51 -17.68
N LEU A 341 -14.03 24.98 -16.82
CA LEU A 341 -14.76 26.22 -17.00
C LEU A 341 -13.84 27.46 -17.04
N THR A 342 -12.84 27.50 -16.15
CA THR A 342 -11.94 28.65 -16.01
C THR A 342 -10.85 28.70 -17.06
N THR A 343 -10.35 27.55 -17.50
CA THR A 343 -9.17 27.47 -18.37
C THR A 343 -9.53 27.34 -19.86
N HIS A 344 -10.61 26.64 -20.16
CA HIS A 344 -11.00 26.35 -21.54
C HIS A 344 -12.31 27.01 -21.98
N GLY A 345 -13.12 27.46 -21.02
CA GLY A 345 -14.43 28.07 -21.30
C GLY A 345 -15.44 27.12 -21.96
N ASP A 346 -15.08 25.82 -22.01
CA ASP A 346 -15.82 24.81 -22.72
C ASP A 346 -16.78 24.06 -21.79
N GLU A 347 -17.91 23.63 -22.35
CA GLU A 347 -18.80 22.70 -21.66
C GLU A 347 -18.10 21.34 -21.47
N MET A 348 -18.22 20.81 -20.27
CA MET A 348 -17.73 19.45 -19.98
C MET A 348 -18.46 18.42 -20.82
N TYR A 349 -17.77 17.30 -21.11
CA TYR A 349 -18.38 16.14 -21.72
C TYR A 349 -19.60 15.68 -20.92
N TYR A 350 -20.69 15.34 -21.59
CA TYR A 350 -22.01 15.10 -20.96
C TYR A 350 -21.95 14.11 -19.79
N LEU A 351 -21.13 13.04 -19.84
CA LEU A 351 -20.98 12.10 -18.73
C LEU A 351 -20.44 12.76 -17.46
N THR A 352 -19.48 13.68 -17.60
CA THR A 352 -18.92 14.40 -16.45
C THR A 352 -19.96 15.36 -15.86
N LYS A 353 -20.74 16.01 -16.70
CA LYS A 353 -21.83 16.88 -16.29
C LYS A 353 -22.92 16.10 -15.55
N ASP A 354 -23.33 14.96 -16.10
CA ASP A 354 -24.31 14.07 -15.47
C ASP A 354 -23.81 13.53 -14.12
N ALA A 355 -22.51 13.19 -14.04
CA ALA A 355 -21.90 12.76 -12.77
C ALA A 355 -21.90 13.91 -11.74
N LEU A 356 -21.47 15.10 -12.13
CA LEU A 356 -21.46 16.27 -11.25
C LEU A 356 -22.87 16.54 -10.71
N ASP A 357 -23.86 16.60 -11.58
CA ASP A 357 -25.26 16.80 -11.22
C ASP A 357 -25.79 15.71 -10.27
N PHE A 358 -25.36 14.45 -10.48
CA PHE A 358 -25.79 13.33 -9.65
C PHE A 358 -25.19 13.35 -8.23
N TYR A 359 -23.91 13.78 -8.11
CA TYR A 359 -23.20 13.71 -6.84
C TYR A 359 -23.23 14.99 -6.02
N THR A 360 -23.61 16.14 -6.61
CA THR A 360 -23.64 17.44 -5.92
C THR A 360 -25.07 17.95 -5.61
N LYS A 361 -26.12 17.28 -6.07
CA LYS A 361 -27.53 17.49 -5.70
C LYS A 361 -27.89 16.56 -4.53
#